data_4cee2650699f75a7a08e9bb815e8da2c
#
_entry.id   4cee2650699f75a7a08e9bb815e8da2c
#
_cell.length_a   1.000
_cell.length_b   1.000
_cell.length_c   1.000
_cell.angle_alpha   90.00
_cell.angle_beta   90.00
_cell.angle_gamma   90.00
#
_symmetry.space_group_name_H-M   'P 1'
#
loop_
_entity.id
_entity.type
_entity.pdbx_description
1 polymer ?
#
loop_
_entity_poly.entity_id
_entity_poly.type
_entity_poly.pdbx_seq_one_letter_code
_entity_poly.pdbx_strand_id
1 'polypeptide(L)'
;RRTFFPLLRTALANEVKEAKISGMTASEYLMRIVAEATTILSARDFARMIAEDSDRRRLIAIAEGLVLAASSGKDTVCFLATDTIEQFDEIAARHRSQHVTAVSAGRAAEASIQRMRLALMNPGKITGVTTGILALDNLLNGWQRGELIVLAGRPGMGKSAFIVSSIRQAAELGVNAHFFSLEMSAEEIADRMLADTLYHSRNGIQYFDIPCGRLNDNQAKQIIEAQQVISDLPIKIETEGGLNVSQIACRARRHKQWLEQRGRTLDLVVIDHLHIMRASN
;
A
#
# COMPACT_ATOMS: atom_id res chain seq x y z
N ARG A 1 -5.02 -6.54 -39.89
CA ARG A 1 -6.42 -6.99 -40.18
C ARG A 1 -6.50 -8.35 -40.90
N ARG A 2 -5.57 -8.72 -41.80
CA ARG A 2 -5.67 -9.99 -42.57
C ARG A 2 -5.22 -11.25 -41.83
N THR A 3 -4.43 -11.14 -40.74
CA THR A 3 -3.86 -12.29 -40.02
C THR A 3 -4.60 -12.67 -38.73
N PHE A 4 -5.38 -11.79 -38.13
CA PHE A 4 -6.05 -12.06 -36.85
C PHE A 4 -7.31 -12.93 -37.00
N PHE A 5 -8.06 -12.74 -38.09
CA PHE A 5 -9.30 -13.45 -38.33
C PHE A 5 -9.15 -14.97 -38.57
N PRO A 6 -8.16 -15.44 -39.36
CA PRO A 6 -7.90 -16.87 -39.52
C PRO A 6 -7.50 -17.57 -38.22
N LEU A 7 -6.69 -16.90 -37.35
CA LEU A 7 -6.27 -17.45 -36.06
C LEU A 7 -7.45 -17.59 -35.08
N LEU A 8 -8.32 -16.57 -35.00
CA LEU A 8 -9.53 -16.62 -34.17
C LEU A 8 -10.51 -17.70 -34.67
N ARG A 9 -10.66 -17.83 -35.99
CA ARG A 9 -11.51 -18.85 -36.59
C ARG A 9 -10.98 -20.28 -36.33
N THR A 10 -9.67 -20.45 -36.30
CA THR A 10 -9.04 -21.76 -36.01
C THR A 10 -9.13 -22.11 -34.52
N ALA A 11 -8.93 -21.12 -33.63
CA ALA A 11 -9.04 -21.31 -32.18
C ALA A 11 -10.49 -21.62 -31.75
N LEU A 12 -11.47 -20.93 -32.32
CA LEU A 12 -12.90 -21.11 -32.00
C LEU A 12 -13.54 -22.30 -32.73
N ALA A 13 -12.99 -22.73 -33.87
CA ALA A 13 -13.57 -23.81 -34.69
C ALA A 13 -13.57 -25.18 -33.99
N ASN A 14 -12.71 -25.39 -33.00
CA ASN A 14 -12.64 -26.66 -32.26
C ASN A 14 -13.58 -26.73 -31.05
N GLU A 15 -13.97 -25.59 -30.47
CA GLU A 15 -14.77 -25.59 -29.25
C GLU A 15 -16.24 -25.15 -29.44
N VAL A 16 -16.58 -24.49 -30.55
CA VAL A 16 -17.89 -23.83 -30.72
C VAL A 16 -18.58 -24.14 -32.02
N LYS A 17 -18.43 -25.38 -32.53
CA LYS A 17 -19.04 -25.76 -33.83
C LYS A 17 -20.58 -25.70 -33.88
N GLU A 18 -21.26 -25.76 -32.74
CA GLU A 18 -22.73 -25.83 -32.68
C GLU A 18 -23.40 -24.73 -31.83
N ALA A 19 -22.64 -23.82 -31.18
CA ALA A 19 -23.22 -22.76 -30.36
C ALA A 19 -23.81 -21.65 -31.23
N LYS A 20 -25.10 -21.40 -31.12
CA LYS A 20 -25.77 -20.22 -31.70
C LYS A 20 -25.69 -19.04 -30.71
N ILE A 21 -25.06 -17.95 -31.14
CA ILE A 21 -24.99 -16.69 -30.39
C ILE A 21 -26.04 -15.78 -31.02
N SER A 22 -27.08 -15.41 -30.29
CA SER A 22 -28.19 -14.59 -30.80
C SER A 22 -28.81 -15.11 -32.11
N GLY A 23 -28.94 -16.44 -32.25
CA GLY A 23 -29.54 -17.06 -33.43
C GLY A 23 -28.61 -17.20 -34.65
N MET A 24 -27.36 -16.74 -34.57
CA MET A 24 -26.34 -16.82 -35.63
C MET A 24 -25.25 -17.81 -35.25
N THR A 25 -24.60 -18.39 -36.25
CA THR A 25 -23.41 -19.21 -36.03
C THR A 25 -22.24 -18.34 -35.53
N ALA A 26 -21.31 -18.89 -34.78
CA ALA A 26 -20.13 -18.15 -34.28
C ALA A 26 -19.36 -17.45 -35.41
N SER A 27 -19.32 -18.05 -36.61
CA SER A 27 -18.68 -17.44 -37.79
C SER A 27 -19.45 -16.25 -38.33
N GLU A 28 -20.78 -16.31 -38.41
CA GLU A 28 -21.64 -15.17 -38.81
C GLU A 28 -21.57 -14.02 -37.79
N TYR A 29 -21.58 -14.34 -36.52
CA TYR A 29 -21.43 -13.35 -35.45
C TYR A 29 -20.09 -12.62 -35.51
N LEU A 30 -18.98 -13.36 -35.74
CA LEU A 30 -17.64 -12.77 -35.90
C LEU A 30 -17.55 -11.91 -37.18
N MET A 31 -18.18 -12.33 -38.28
CA MET A 31 -18.24 -11.55 -39.52
C MET A 31 -19.00 -10.24 -39.32
N ARG A 32 -20.09 -10.26 -38.56
CA ARG A 32 -20.84 -9.07 -38.20
C ARG A 32 -20.03 -8.10 -37.34
N ILE A 33 -19.33 -8.58 -36.31
CA ILE A 33 -18.42 -7.77 -35.49
C ILE A 33 -17.36 -7.09 -36.36
N VAL A 34 -16.76 -7.83 -37.31
CA VAL A 34 -15.74 -7.26 -38.21
C VAL A 34 -16.31 -6.24 -39.18
N ALA A 35 -17.54 -6.44 -39.66
CA ALA A 35 -18.24 -5.51 -40.54
C ALA A 35 -18.65 -4.22 -39.82
N GLU A 36 -19.06 -4.33 -38.55
CA GLU A 36 -19.46 -3.18 -37.72
C GLU A 36 -18.23 -2.43 -37.17
N ALA A 37 -17.03 -3.01 -37.18
CA ALA A 37 -15.79 -2.38 -36.72
C ALA A 37 -15.27 -1.32 -37.71
N THR A 38 -15.81 -0.12 -37.63
CA THR A 38 -15.60 0.95 -38.63
C THR A 38 -14.32 1.77 -38.42
N THR A 39 -13.68 1.75 -37.23
CA THR A 39 -12.46 2.56 -36.97
C THR A 39 -11.52 1.94 -35.95
N ILE A 40 -10.20 2.25 -36.07
CA ILE A 40 -9.15 1.83 -35.10
C ILE A 40 -9.39 2.41 -33.68
N LEU A 41 -10.06 3.57 -33.57
CA LEU A 41 -10.45 4.19 -32.31
C LEU A 41 -11.45 3.33 -31.53
N SER A 42 -12.43 2.72 -32.22
CA SER A 42 -13.41 1.84 -31.58
C SER A 42 -12.81 0.51 -31.11
N ALA A 43 -11.75 0.00 -31.74
CA ALA A 43 -11.11 -1.27 -31.32
C ALA A 43 -10.52 -1.20 -29.90
N ARG A 44 -10.02 -0.04 -29.48
CA ARG A 44 -9.49 0.19 -28.13
C ARG A 44 -10.59 0.22 -27.07
N ASP A 45 -11.71 0.85 -27.41
CA ASP A 45 -12.87 0.94 -26.53
C ASP A 45 -13.56 -0.42 -26.37
N PHE A 46 -13.71 -1.18 -27.46
CA PHE A 46 -14.20 -2.55 -27.40
C PHE A 46 -13.27 -3.48 -26.59
N ALA A 47 -11.95 -3.37 -26.74
CA ALA A 47 -11.00 -4.12 -25.94
C ALA A 47 -11.15 -3.81 -24.45
N ARG A 48 -11.38 -2.53 -24.10
CA ARG A 48 -11.63 -2.12 -22.71
C ARG A 48 -12.94 -2.71 -22.18
N MET A 49 -14.02 -2.64 -22.95
CA MET A 49 -15.30 -3.22 -22.56
C MET A 49 -15.19 -4.74 -22.34
N ILE A 50 -14.51 -5.46 -23.25
CA ILE A 50 -14.29 -6.91 -23.11
C ILE A 50 -13.47 -7.22 -21.84
N ALA A 51 -12.45 -6.43 -21.55
CA ALA A 51 -11.66 -6.57 -20.32
C ALA A 51 -12.52 -6.34 -19.07
N GLU A 52 -13.31 -5.26 -19.04
CA GLU A 52 -14.24 -4.97 -17.95
C GLU A 52 -15.28 -6.07 -17.74
N ASP A 53 -15.86 -6.61 -18.81
CA ASP A 53 -16.81 -7.71 -18.71
C ASP A 53 -16.17 -9.03 -18.29
N SER A 54 -14.91 -9.24 -18.65
CA SER A 54 -14.11 -10.37 -18.14
C SER A 54 -13.88 -10.26 -16.64
N ASP A 55 -13.53 -9.06 -16.16
CA ASP A 55 -13.29 -8.82 -14.75
C ASP A 55 -14.60 -8.89 -13.93
N ARG A 56 -15.73 -8.42 -14.48
CA ARG A 56 -17.06 -8.62 -13.85
C ARG A 56 -17.40 -10.09 -13.68
N ARG A 57 -17.17 -10.92 -14.71
CA ARG A 57 -17.39 -12.38 -14.63
C ARG A 57 -16.48 -13.01 -13.58
N ARG A 58 -15.22 -12.55 -13.47
CA ARG A 58 -14.29 -13.05 -12.46
C ARG A 58 -14.75 -12.65 -11.05
N LEU A 59 -15.25 -11.41 -10.83
CA LEU A 59 -15.84 -10.99 -9.57
C LEU A 59 -17.04 -11.88 -9.17
N ILE A 60 -17.90 -12.22 -10.11
CA ILE A 60 -19.02 -13.12 -9.87
C ILE A 60 -18.52 -14.51 -9.45
N ALA A 61 -17.55 -15.06 -10.17
CA ALA A 61 -16.99 -16.38 -9.87
C ALA A 61 -16.33 -16.43 -8.48
N ILE A 62 -15.62 -15.38 -8.07
CA ILE A 62 -15.05 -15.25 -6.71
C ILE A 62 -16.17 -15.22 -5.66
N ALA A 63 -17.24 -14.44 -5.89
CA ALA A 63 -18.36 -14.36 -4.97
C ALA A 63 -19.09 -15.70 -4.83
N GLU A 64 -19.35 -16.39 -5.93
CA GLU A 64 -19.95 -17.74 -5.94
C GLU A 64 -19.06 -18.76 -5.22
N GLY A 65 -17.74 -18.72 -5.48
CA GLY A 65 -16.75 -19.55 -4.79
C GLY A 65 -16.76 -19.30 -3.27
N LEU A 66 -16.83 -18.04 -2.84
CA LEU A 66 -16.92 -17.69 -1.43
C LEU A 66 -18.20 -18.22 -0.79
N VAL A 67 -19.35 -18.11 -1.46
CA VAL A 67 -20.63 -18.65 -0.97
C VAL A 67 -20.53 -20.16 -0.78
N LEU A 68 -19.99 -20.90 -1.75
CA LEU A 68 -19.82 -22.34 -1.66
C LEU A 68 -18.85 -22.73 -0.55
N ALA A 69 -17.71 -22.05 -0.43
CA ALA A 69 -16.72 -22.33 0.60
C ALA A 69 -17.26 -22.04 2.01
N ALA A 70 -17.95 -20.92 2.20
CA ALA A 70 -18.60 -20.57 3.47
C ALA A 70 -19.69 -21.56 3.85
N SER A 71 -20.48 -22.03 2.88
CA SER A 71 -21.54 -23.03 3.10
C SER A 71 -20.99 -24.42 3.43
N SER A 72 -19.76 -24.73 2.99
CA SER A 72 -19.13 -26.04 3.25
C SER A 72 -18.67 -26.20 4.72
N GLY A 73 -18.39 -25.09 5.41
CA GLY A 73 -17.93 -25.08 6.80
C GLY A 73 -16.55 -25.69 7.02
N LYS A 74 -15.78 -25.96 5.95
CA LYS A 74 -14.46 -26.62 6.03
C LYS A 74 -13.35 -25.65 6.42
N ASP A 75 -13.44 -24.41 5.95
CA ASP A 75 -12.41 -23.39 6.11
C ASP A 75 -12.79 -22.39 7.21
N THR A 76 -11.80 -21.80 7.87
CA THR A 76 -12.05 -20.77 8.87
C THR A 76 -12.50 -19.47 8.22
N VAL A 77 -13.39 -18.73 8.89
CA VAL A 77 -13.89 -17.43 8.40
C VAL A 77 -12.74 -16.46 8.10
N CYS A 78 -11.70 -16.50 8.93
CA CYS A 78 -10.51 -15.66 8.72
C CYS A 78 -9.77 -16.01 7.42
N PHE A 79 -9.60 -17.29 7.11
CA PHE A 79 -8.97 -17.75 5.89
C PHE A 79 -9.78 -17.33 4.65
N LEU A 80 -11.09 -17.62 4.65
CA LEU A 80 -11.99 -17.25 3.55
C LEU A 80 -12.00 -15.74 3.28
N ALA A 81 -12.03 -14.93 4.33
CA ALA A 81 -12.00 -13.48 4.19
C ALA A 81 -10.68 -13.00 3.60
N THR A 82 -9.54 -13.56 4.04
CA THR A 82 -8.22 -13.16 3.55
C THR A 82 -8.02 -13.55 2.09
N ASP A 83 -8.34 -14.78 1.73
CA ASP A 83 -8.24 -15.29 0.36
C ASP A 83 -9.11 -14.48 -0.62
N THR A 84 -10.35 -14.19 -0.22
CA THR A 84 -11.26 -13.35 -1.04
C THR A 84 -10.72 -11.94 -1.23
N ILE A 85 -10.14 -11.34 -0.20
CA ILE A 85 -9.52 -10.01 -0.28
C ILE A 85 -8.34 -10.03 -1.25
N GLU A 86 -7.49 -11.06 -1.21
CA GLU A 86 -6.37 -11.20 -2.14
C GLU A 86 -6.84 -11.28 -3.60
N GLN A 87 -7.85 -12.09 -3.87
CA GLN A 87 -8.42 -12.23 -5.20
C GLN A 87 -9.05 -10.92 -5.72
N PHE A 88 -9.76 -10.18 -4.87
CA PHE A 88 -10.27 -8.85 -5.23
C PHE A 88 -9.17 -7.83 -5.47
N ASP A 89 -8.10 -7.86 -4.68
CA ASP A 89 -6.95 -6.97 -4.84
C ASP A 89 -6.19 -7.23 -6.15
N GLU A 90 -6.11 -8.47 -6.64
CA GLU A 90 -5.55 -8.78 -7.97
C GLU A 90 -6.33 -8.12 -9.10
N ILE A 91 -7.68 -8.18 -9.06
CA ILE A 91 -8.52 -7.51 -10.06
C ILE A 91 -8.33 -6.00 -9.99
N ALA A 92 -8.37 -5.44 -8.78
CA ALA A 92 -8.15 -4.02 -8.57
C ALA A 92 -6.74 -3.55 -9.01
N ALA A 93 -5.72 -4.39 -8.87
CA ALA A 93 -4.36 -4.09 -9.31
C ALA A 93 -4.24 -4.03 -10.85
N ARG A 94 -4.94 -4.90 -11.58
CA ARG A 94 -4.99 -4.86 -13.05
C ARG A 94 -5.56 -3.55 -13.57
N HIS A 95 -6.64 -3.05 -12.97
CA HIS A 95 -7.23 -1.76 -13.33
C HIS A 95 -6.31 -0.58 -12.98
N ARG A 96 -5.50 -0.69 -11.93
CA ARG A 96 -4.50 0.33 -11.54
C ARG A 96 -3.26 0.32 -12.44
N SER A 97 -2.79 -0.85 -12.89
CA SER A 97 -1.60 -0.96 -13.74
C SER A 97 -1.81 -0.40 -15.17
N GLN A 98 -3.05 -0.16 -15.60
CA GLN A 98 -3.33 0.56 -16.85
C GLN A 98 -2.85 2.02 -16.84
N HIS A 99 -2.37 2.53 -15.70
CA HIS A 99 -1.78 3.86 -15.55
C HIS A 99 -0.25 3.90 -15.52
N VAL A 100 0.44 2.79 -15.78
CA VAL A 100 1.88 2.86 -16.10
C VAL A 100 2.01 3.35 -17.54
N THR A 101 1.80 4.63 -17.72
CA THR A 101 2.07 5.31 -18.97
C THR A 101 3.59 5.40 -19.15
N ALA A 102 4.13 4.71 -20.15
CA ALA A 102 5.46 5.00 -20.62
C ALA A 102 5.51 6.48 -20.99
N VAL A 103 6.34 7.25 -20.30
CA VAL A 103 6.55 8.68 -20.59
C VAL A 103 7.80 8.82 -21.45
N SER A 104 7.76 9.71 -22.42
CA SER A 104 8.95 10.05 -23.20
C SER A 104 9.99 10.74 -22.31
N ALA A 105 11.29 10.62 -22.67
CA ALA A 105 12.38 11.29 -21.96
C ALA A 105 12.15 12.82 -21.86
N GLY A 106 11.57 13.45 -22.89
CA GLY A 106 11.21 14.86 -22.87
C GLY A 106 10.21 15.21 -21.77
N ARG A 107 9.11 14.45 -21.64
CA ARG A 107 8.14 14.64 -20.54
C ARG A 107 8.75 14.39 -19.17
N ALA A 108 9.64 13.40 -19.06
CA ALA A 108 10.34 13.14 -17.80
C ALA A 108 11.27 14.30 -17.43
N ALA A 109 11.97 14.89 -18.39
CA ALA A 109 12.81 16.08 -18.21
C ALA A 109 11.98 17.30 -17.81
N GLU A 110 10.84 17.56 -18.45
CA GLU A 110 9.91 18.63 -18.05
C GLU A 110 9.45 18.48 -16.59
N ALA A 111 9.04 17.28 -16.20
CA ALA A 111 8.62 16.99 -14.80
C ALA A 111 9.79 17.22 -13.82
N SER A 112 11.04 16.90 -14.21
CA SER A 112 12.22 17.15 -13.40
C SER A 112 12.50 18.65 -13.24
N ILE A 113 12.37 19.43 -14.30
CA ILE A 113 12.51 20.90 -14.24
C ILE A 113 11.44 21.53 -13.35
N GLN A 114 10.20 21.05 -13.41
CA GLN A 114 9.13 21.54 -12.52
C GLN A 114 9.46 21.26 -11.05
N ARG A 115 9.94 20.06 -10.72
CA ARG A 115 10.39 19.74 -9.35
C ARG A 115 11.54 20.66 -8.91
N MET A 116 12.52 20.89 -9.77
CA MET A 116 13.64 21.81 -9.51
C MET A 116 13.12 23.23 -9.21
N ARG A 117 12.18 23.74 -10.00
CA ARG A 117 11.60 25.09 -9.78
C ARG A 117 10.91 25.20 -8.43
N LEU A 118 10.13 24.18 -8.04
CA LEU A 118 9.47 24.14 -6.71
C LEU A 118 10.50 24.09 -5.58
N ALA A 119 11.59 23.35 -5.74
CA ALA A 119 12.68 23.31 -4.76
C ALA A 119 13.39 24.65 -4.63
N LEU A 120 13.61 25.37 -5.73
CA LEU A 120 14.21 26.71 -5.73
C LEU A 120 13.33 27.76 -5.03
N MET A 121 12.01 27.59 -5.08
CA MET A 121 11.07 28.46 -4.35
C MET A 121 11.07 28.23 -2.83
N ASN A 122 11.61 27.09 -2.39
CA ASN A 122 11.67 26.69 -0.99
C ASN A 122 13.07 26.22 -0.61
N PRO A 123 14.09 27.08 -0.66
CA PRO A 123 15.47 26.71 -0.38
C PRO A 123 15.60 26.21 1.07
N GLY A 124 16.28 25.07 1.24
CA GLY A 124 16.51 24.45 2.54
C GLY A 124 15.34 23.63 3.12
N LYS A 125 14.20 23.51 2.40
CA LYS A 125 13.14 22.57 2.79
C LYS A 125 13.41 21.20 2.14
N ILE A 126 13.35 20.16 2.97
CA ILE A 126 13.32 18.77 2.51
C ILE A 126 12.10 18.53 1.62
N THR A 127 12.29 17.82 0.49
CA THR A 127 11.19 17.50 -0.41
C THR A 127 10.47 16.21 -0.01
N GLY A 128 11.14 15.36 0.75
CA GLY A 128 10.60 14.11 1.31
C GLY A 128 10.06 14.27 2.74
N VAL A 129 9.75 13.14 3.35
CA VAL A 129 9.43 13.03 4.79
C VAL A 129 10.73 13.09 5.58
N THR A 130 10.81 13.88 6.65
CA THR A 130 12.01 13.97 7.48
C THR A 130 12.39 12.61 8.08
N THR A 131 13.69 12.33 8.16
CA THR A 131 14.23 11.18 8.90
C THR A 131 14.29 11.44 10.42
N GLY A 132 14.10 12.68 10.85
CA GLY A 132 14.31 13.13 12.22
C GLY A 132 15.77 13.42 12.58
N ILE A 133 16.71 13.16 11.67
CA ILE A 133 18.13 13.44 11.86
C ILE A 133 18.58 14.42 10.79
N LEU A 134 18.89 15.66 11.19
CA LEU A 134 19.22 16.75 10.27
C LEU A 134 20.36 16.40 9.29
N ALA A 135 21.41 15.72 9.78
CA ALA A 135 22.52 15.31 8.92
C ALA A 135 22.09 14.31 7.85
N LEU A 136 21.18 13.40 8.19
CA LEU A 136 20.64 12.42 7.25
C LEU A 136 19.64 13.07 6.30
N ASP A 137 18.82 13.97 6.77
CA ASP A 137 17.91 14.76 5.94
C ASP A 137 18.66 15.60 4.90
N ASN A 138 19.77 16.22 5.28
CA ASN A 138 20.63 16.96 4.35
C ASN A 138 21.27 16.05 3.29
N LEU A 139 21.54 14.80 3.62
CA LEU A 139 22.15 13.83 2.70
C LEU A 139 21.12 13.21 1.75
N LEU A 140 19.94 12.83 2.27
CA LEU A 140 18.89 12.10 1.54
C LEU A 140 17.78 13.01 1.01
N ASN A 141 17.73 14.27 1.48
CA ASN A 141 16.60 15.17 1.27
C ASN A 141 15.27 14.60 1.82
N GLY A 142 15.35 13.83 2.93
CA GLY A 142 14.27 13.07 3.54
C GLY A 142 13.90 11.79 2.79
N TRP A 143 12.96 11.03 3.32
CA TRP A 143 12.38 9.86 2.67
C TRP A 143 11.53 10.27 1.46
N GLN A 144 11.91 9.87 0.24
CA GLN A 144 11.21 10.28 -0.97
C GLN A 144 9.97 9.41 -1.23
N ARG A 145 8.93 10.02 -1.79
CA ARG A 145 7.70 9.28 -2.15
C ARG A 145 7.96 8.26 -3.24
N GLY A 146 7.43 7.04 -3.05
CA GLY A 146 7.55 5.94 -4.00
C GLY A 146 8.85 5.15 -3.87
N GLU A 147 9.72 5.48 -2.92
CA GLU A 147 10.95 4.73 -2.65
C GLU A 147 10.71 3.62 -1.63
N LEU A 148 11.41 2.51 -1.82
CA LEU A 148 11.58 1.46 -0.84
C LEU A 148 12.90 1.67 -0.10
N ILE A 149 12.81 1.96 1.20
CA ILE A 149 13.98 2.22 2.04
C ILE A 149 14.18 1.03 2.97
N VAL A 150 15.37 0.48 2.99
CA VAL A 150 15.73 -0.66 3.83
C VAL A 150 16.75 -0.22 4.87
N LEU A 151 16.34 -0.26 6.15
CA LEU A 151 17.22 -0.04 7.28
C LEU A 151 17.73 -1.38 7.80
N ALA A 152 19.04 -1.62 7.68
CA ALA A 152 19.68 -2.85 8.13
C ALA A 152 20.69 -2.58 9.25
N GLY A 153 20.87 -3.55 10.14
CA GLY A 153 21.84 -3.50 11.23
C GLY A 153 21.79 -4.77 12.05
N ARG A 154 22.87 -5.03 12.79
CA ARG A 154 22.94 -6.18 13.71
C ARG A 154 21.88 -6.04 14.83
N PRO A 155 21.44 -7.15 15.46
CA PRO A 155 20.61 -7.08 16.65
C PRO A 155 21.21 -6.16 17.72
N GLY A 156 20.37 -5.41 18.43
CA GLY A 156 20.83 -4.49 19.47
C GLY A 156 21.42 -3.15 18.99
N MET A 157 21.58 -2.91 17.68
CA MET A 157 22.14 -1.65 17.15
C MET A 157 21.14 -0.47 17.10
N GLY A 158 19.96 -0.62 17.66
CA GLY A 158 19.00 0.48 17.78
C GLY A 158 18.12 0.72 16.55
N LYS A 159 17.95 -0.26 15.63
CA LYS A 159 17.07 -0.11 14.45
C LYS A 159 15.66 0.38 14.82
N SER A 160 14.98 -0.35 15.72
CA SER A 160 13.61 -0.01 16.13
C SER A 160 13.55 1.32 16.89
N ALA A 161 14.59 1.65 17.68
CA ALA A 161 14.67 2.97 18.34
C ALA A 161 14.77 4.10 17.30
N PHE A 162 15.64 3.95 16.29
CA PHE A 162 15.76 4.92 15.20
C PHE A 162 14.44 5.08 14.46
N ILE A 163 13.76 3.98 14.11
CA ILE A 163 12.48 4.01 13.38
C ILE A 163 11.41 4.73 14.21
N VAL A 164 11.29 4.41 15.50
CA VAL A 164 10.29 5.02 16.39
C VAL A 164 10.54 6.51 16.52
N SER A 165 11.79 6.96 16.74
CA SER A 165 12.15 8.38 16.78
C SER A 165 11.86 9.08 15.46
N SER A 166 12.23 8.48 14.34
CA SER A 166 12.01 9.04 13.00
C SER A 166 10.52 9.24 12.71
N ILE A 167 9.69 8.22 12.98
CA ILE A 167 8.25 8.30 12.77
C ILE A 167 7.60 9.35 13.66
N ARG A 168 7.99 9.41 14.95
CA ARG A 168 7.45 10.38 15.90
C ARG A 168 7.75 11.80 15.44
N GLN A 169 9.00 12.10 15.11
CA GLN A 169 9.40 13.43 14.66
C GLN A 169 8.75 13.83 13.33
N ALA A 170 8.61 12.88 12.39
CA ALA A 170 7.88 13.11 11.15
C ALA A 170 6.39 13.41 11.42
N ALA A 171 5.78 12.68 12.35
CA ALA A 171 4.38 12.85 12.71
C ALA A 171 4.09 14.20 13.42
N GLU A 172 5.03 14.71 14.21
CA GLU A 172 4.96 16.07 14.79
C GLU A 172 4.88 17.16 13.72
N LEU A 173 5.44 16.90 12.53
CA LEU A 173 5.32 17.77 11.36
C LEU A 173 4.08 17.45 10.49
N GLY A 174 3.15 16.65 11.00
CA GLY A 174 1.88 16.32 10.35
C GLY A 174 1.94 15.17 9.32
N VAL A 175 3.04 14.41 9.28
CA VAL A 175 3.18 13.24 8.41
C VAL A 175 2.29 12.11 8.93
N ASN A 176 1.43 11.57 8.06
CA ASN A 176 0.58 10.42 8.40
C ASN A 176 1.36 9.12 8.19
N ALA A 177 1.61 8.40 9.27
CA ALA A 177 2.36 7.15 9.26
C ALA A 177 1.48 5.94 9.59
N HIS A 178 1.79 4.80 8.95
CA HIS A 178 1.24 3.49 9.30
C HIS A 178 2.39 2.57 9.67
N PHE A 179 2.47 2.19 10.93
CA PHE A 179 3.54 1.37 11.47
C PHE A 179 3.05 -0.05 11.76
N PHE A 180 3.59 -1.02 11.02
CA PHE A 180 3.41 -2.44 11.27
C PHE A 180 4.59 -2.94 12.09
N SER A 181 4.35 -3.23 13.36
CA SER A 181 5.31 -3.88 14.24
C SER A 181 4.98 -5.36 14.31
N LEU A 182 5.85 -6.20 13.77
CA LEU A 182 5.66 -7.65 13.76
C LEU A 182 6.37 -8.32 14.95
N GLU A 183 7.20 -7.59 15.66
CA GLU A 183 8.02 -8.08 16.79
C GLU A 183 7.59 -7.48 18.13
N MET A 184 7.34 -6.17 18.17
CA MET A 184 7.09 -5.43 19.41
C MET A 184 5.61 -5.19 19.63
N SER A 185 5.19 -5.16 20.90
CA SER A 185 3.84 -4.76 21.29
C SER A 185 3.61 -3.24 21.08
N ALA A 186 2.34 -2.82 21.08
CA ALA A 186 2.00 -1.40 20.96
C ALA A 186 2.48 -0.61 22.18
N GLU A 187 2.44 -1.23 23.36
CA GLU A 187 2.91 -0.65 24.61
C GLU A 187 4.42 -0.40 24.59
N GLU A 188 5.23 -1.38 24.11
CA GLU A 188 6.68 -1.20 23.97
C GLU A 188 7.06 -0.09 23.00
N ILE A 189 6.29 0.09 21.92
CA ILE A 189 6.46 1.20 20.98
C ILE A 189 6.10 2.53 21.66
N ALA A 190 4.98 2.56 22.40
CA ALA A 190 4.56 3.75 23.14
C ALA A 190 5.59 4.16 24.20
N ASP A 191 6.13 3.20 24.96
CA ASP A 191 7.20 3.48 25.96
C ASP A 191 8.43 4.13 25.31
N ARG A 192 8.82 3.66 24.11
CA ARG A 192 9.92 4.25 23.35
C ARG A 192 9.58 5.66 22.84
N MET A 193 8.35 5.88 22.36
CA MET A 193 7.89 7.21 21.94
C MET A 193 7.86 8.19 23.10
N LEU A 194 7.38 7.76 24.28
CA LEU A 194 7.36 8.56 25.50
C LEU A 194 8.78 8.94 25.94
N ALA A 195 9.69 7.97 26.02
CA ALA A 195 11.08 8.21 26.37
C ALA A 195 11.78 9.15 25.37
N ASP A 196 11.53 8.99 24.07
CA ASP A 196 12.09 9.84 23.02
C ASP A 196 11.53 11.28 23.08
N THR A 197 10.23 11.44 23.37
CA THR A 197 9.61 12.77 23.58
C THR A 197 10.24 13.51 24.77
N LEU A 198 10.60 12.79 25.83
CA LEU A 198 11.15 13.33 27.05
C LEU A 198 12.69 13.40 27.06
N TYR A 199 13.36 12.91 26.00
CA TYR A 199 14.82 12.84 25.93
C TYR A 199 15.52 14.19 26.13
N HIS A 200 14.96 15.27 25.63
CA HIS A 200 15.51 16.63 25.77
C HIS A 200 15.19 17.30 27.09
N SER A 201 14.40 16.68 27.96
CA SER A 201 14.21 17.17 29.33
C SER A 201 15.50 17.00 30.15
N ARG A 202 15.77 17.93 31.07
CA ARG A 202 16.96 17.84 31.94
C ARG A 202 17.05 16.55 32.77
N ASN A 203 15.95 15.82 32.89
CA ASN A 203 15.81 14.55 33.61
C ASN A 203 15.32 13.45 32.64
N GLY A 204 16.08 13.19 31.56
CA GLY A 204 15.72 12.17 30.56
C GLY A 204 15.31 10.86 31.22
N ILE A 205 14.18 10.31 30.77
CA ILE A 205 13.64 9.05 31.28
C ILE A 205 14.06 7.94 30.33
N GLN A 206 14.67 6.88 30.88
CA GLN A 206 15.03 5.73 30.07
C GLN A 206 13.78 4.89 29.76
N TYR A 207 13.64 4.42 28.52
CA TYR A 207 12.42 3.76 28.08
C TYR A 207 12.05 2.52 28.93
N PHE A 208 13.04 1.77 29.45
CA PHE A 208 12.79 0.58 30.27
C PHE A 208 12.44 0.91 31.74
N ASP A 209 12.64 2.14 32.20
CA ASP A 209 12.18 2.57 33.53
C ASP A 209 10.67 2.78 33.57
N ILE A 210 10.04 3.06 32.41
CA ILE A 210 8.61 3.27 32.30
C ILE A 210 7.83 2.00 32.68
N PRO A 211 8.00 0.84 31.99
CA PRO A 211 7.29 -0.39 32.34
C PRO A 211 7.71 -0.96 33.70
N CYS A 212 8.92 -0.62 34.19
CA CYS A 212 9.38 -1.04 35.52
C CYS A 212 8.87 -0.18 36.67
N GLY A 213 8.18 0.96 36.38
CA GLY A 213 7.74 1.89 37.40
C GLY A 213 8.86 2.55 38.21
N ARG A 214 10.08 2.63 37.64
CA ARG A 214 11.24 3.26 38.29
C ARG A 214 11.25 4.76 38.08
N LEU A 215 10.19 5.41 38.51
CA LEU A 215 9.88 6.81 38.23
C LEU A 215 9.61 7.52 39.55
N ASN A 216 10.05 8.77 39.64
CA ASN A 216 9.58 9.68 40.70
C ASN A 216 8.27 10.39 40.27
N ASP A 217 7.58 11.01 41.23
CA ASP A 217 6.29 11.68 41.00
C ASP A 217 6.35 12.74 39.88
N ASN A 218 7.46 13.44 39.75
CA ASN A 218 7.63 14.44 38.70
C ASN A 218 7.77 13.79 37.32
N GLN A 219 8.55 12.73 37.22
CA GLN A 219 8.70 11.94 35.99
C GLN A 219 7.39 11.29 35.54
N ALA A 220 6.61 10.78 36.51
CA ALA A 220 5.28 10.23 36.21
C ALA A 220 4.33 11.31 35.63
N LYS A 221 4.34 12.52 36.16
CA LYS A 221 3.57 13.65 35.60
C LYS A 221 4.02 13.98 34.18
N GLN A 222 5.35 14.08 33.94
CA GLN A 222 5.89 14.34 32.61
C GLN A 222 5.47 13.30 31.58
N ILE A 223 5.41 12.02 31.95
CA ILE A 223 4.93 10.94 31.09
C ILE A 223 3.46 11.13 30.71
N ILE A 224 2.61 11.51 31.68
CA ILE A 224 1.19 11.78 31.44
C ILE A 224 1.01 12.97 30.49
N GLU A 225 1.81 14.02 30.63
CA GLU A 225 1.81 15.17 29.72
C GLU A 225 2.29 14.77 28.31
N ALA A 226 3.36 13.97 28.20
CA ALA A 226 3.89 13.46 26.94
C ALA A 226 2.88 12.54 26.24
N GLN A 227 2.11 11.76 26.99
CA GLN A 227 1.05 10.90 26.44
C GLN A 227 -0.01 11.71 25.69
N GLN A 228 -0.37 12.90 26.15
CA GLN A 228 -1.30 13.78 25.44
C GLN A 228 -0.73 14.20 24.08
N VAL A 229 0.56 14.56 24.03
CA VAL A 229 1.24 14.93 22.77
C VAL A 229 1.23 13.76 21.79
N ILE A 230 1.56 12.54 22.27
CA ILE A 230 1.60 11.35 21.43
C ILE A 230 0.21 10.97 20.92
N SER A 231 -0.85 11.18 21.71
CA SER A 231 -2.23 10.87 21.34
C SER A 231 -2.72 11.64 20.11
N ASP A 232 -2.17 12.83 19.88
CA ASP A 232 -2.52 13.70 18.75
C ASP A 232 -1.71 13.39 17.49
N LEU A 233 -0.69 12.54 17.60
CA LEU A 233 0.16 12.20 16.45
C LEU A 233 -0.61 11.35 15.43
N PRO A 234 -0.49 11.65 14.13
CA PRO A 234 -1.15 10.91 13.06
C PRO A 234 -0.43 9.58 12.74
N ILE A 235 -0.23 8.76 13.75
CA ILE A 235 0.42 7.45 13.66
C ILE A 235 -0.60 6.35 13.93
N LYS A 236 -0.74 5.44 13.00
CA LYS A 236 -1.48 4.19 13.22
C LYS A 236 -0.48 3.07 13.45
N ILE A 237 -0.61 2.34 14.56
CA ILE A 237 0.23 1.19 14.92
C ILE A 237 -0.61 -0.08 14.79
N GLU A 238 -0.07 -1.10 14.12
CA GLU A 238 -0.61 -2.45 14.08
C GLU A 238 0.48 -3.45 14.53
N THR A 239 0.14 -4.32 15.49
CA THR A 239 1.10 -5.23 16.15
C THR A 239 0.74 -6.72 15.93
N GLU A 240 0.03 -7.02 14.85
CA GLU A 240 -0.32 -8.40 14.52
C GLU A 240 0.87 -9.11 13.87
N GLY A 241 1.37 -10.16 14.53
CA GLY A 241 2.46 -10.99 14.00
C GLY A 241 2.01 -11.93 12.88
N GLY A 242 2.96 -12.34 12.03
CA GLY A 242 2.74 -13.34 11.00
C GLY A 242 1.94 -12.85 9.79
N LEU A 243 1.85 -11.54 9.58
CA LEU A 243 1.27 -10.97 8.37
C LEU A 243 2.14 -11.27 7.14
N ASN A 244 1.49 -11.52 6.01
CA ASN A 244 2.15 -11.57 4.71
C ASN A 244 2.12 -10.19 4.00
N VAL A 245 2.87 -10.07 2.90
CA VAL A 245 2.98 -8.82 2.13
C VAL A 245 1.61 -8.32 1.64
N SER A 246 0.76 -9.24 1.16
CA SER A 246 -0.57 -8.91 0.64
C SER A 246 -1.48 -8.34 1.73
N GLN A 247 -1.43 -8.92 2.93
CA GLN A 247 -2.21 -8.45 4.09
C GLN A 247 -1.77 -7.06 4.53
N ILE A 248 -0.46 -6.82 4.63
CA ILE A 248 0.09 -5.51 4.95
C ILE A 248 -0.32 -4.48 3.88
N ALA A 249 -0.18 -4.83 2.61
CA ALA A 249 -0.57 -3.96 1.50
C ALA A 249 -2.07 -3.64 1.52
N CYS A 250 -2.93 -4.62 1.80
CA CYS A 250 -4.37 -4.43 1.92
C CYS A 250 -4.72 -3.46 3.06
N ARG A 251 -4.13 -3.66 4.26
CA ARG A 251 -4.35 -2.81 5.43
C ARG A 251 -3.84 -1.38 5.21
N ALA A 252 -2.65 -1.23 4.62
CA ALA A 252 -2.10 0.08 4.26
C ALA A 252 -3.00 0.82 3.26
N ARG A 253 -3.51 0.13 2.23
CA ARG A 253 -4.46 0.70 1.26
C ARG A 253 -5.78 1.13 1.92
N ARG A 254 -6.34 0.32 2.81
CA ARG A 254 -7.54 0.67 3.56
C ARG A 254 -7.32 1.92 4.41
N HIS A 255 -6.18 2.02 5.10
CA HIS A 255 -5.83 3.21 5.87
C HIS A 255 -5.64 4.43 4.96
N LYS A 256 -4.98 4.26 3.81
CA LYS A 256 -4.85 5.31 2.80
C LYS A 256 -6.21 5.83 2.34
N GLN A 257 -7.15 4.94 1.97
CA GLN A 257 -8.51 5.33 1.56
C GLN A 257 -9.25 6.07 2.67
N TRP A 258 -9.12 5.61 3.92
CA TRP A 258 -9.72 6.26 5.09
C TRP A 258 -9.19 7.69 5.30
N LEU A 259 -7.88 7.91 5.09
CA LEU A 259 -7.26 9.23 5.15
C LEU A 259 -7.70 10.12 3.98
N GLU A 260 -7.74 9.58 2.75
CA GLU A 260 -8.17 10.31 1.55
C GLU A 260 -9.61 10.84 1.67
N GLN A 261 -10.53 10.06 2.25
CA GLN A 261 -11.90 10.51 2.55
C GLN A 261 -11.96 11.70 3.51
N ARG A 262 -10.87 11.98 4.24
CA ARG A 262 -10.71 13.10 5.19
C ARG A 262 -9.79 14.19 4.66
N GLY A 263 -9.46 14.16 3.35
CA GLY A 263 -8.55 15.12 2.72
C GLY A 263 -7.09 15.00 3.15
N ARG A 264 -6.69 13.82 3.71
CA ARG A 264 -5.32 13.55 4.17
C ARG A 264 -4.67 12.49 3.28
N THR A 265 -3.34 12.40 3.31
CA THR A 265 -2.56 11.39 2.56
C THR A 265 -1.87 10.44 3.53
N LEU A 266 -1.70 9.18 3.13
CA LEU A 266 -0.77 8.27 3.81
C LEU A 266 0.63 8.54 3.22
N ASP A 267 1.53 9.04 4.04
CA ASP A 267 2.84 9.52 3.58
C ASP A 267 3.95 8.49 3.82
N LEU A 268 3.85 7.69 4.88
CA LEU A 268 4.87 6.72 5.29
C LEU A 268 4.22 5.41 5.74
N VAL A 269 4.72 4.30 5.22
CA VAL A 269 4.42 2.95 5.72
C VAL A 269 5.71 2.34 6.23
N VAL A 270 5.70 1.86 7.45
CA VAL A 270 6.88 1.26 8.11
C VAL A 270 6.57 -0.16 8.54
N ILE A 271 7.52 -1.06 8.35
CA ILE A 271 7.42 -2.47 8.72
C ILE A 271 8.65 -2.84 9.53
N ASP A 272 8.49 -3.22 10.79
CA ASP A 272 9.53 -3.71 11.69
C ASP A 272 9.16 -5.12 12.16
N HIS A 273 9.81 -6.23 11.69
CA HIS A 273 10.83 -6.29 10.66
C HIS A 273 10.52 -7.45 9.69
N LEU A 274 11.12 -7.40 8.49
CA LEU A 274 10.78 -8.26 7.35
C LEU A 274 10.94 -9.77 7.60
N HIS A 275 11.85 -10.19 8.47
CA HIS A 275 12.15 -11.62 8.70
C HIS A 275 11.01 -12.41 9.37
N ILE A 276 10.06 -11.73 9.99
CA ILE A 276 8.92 -12.36 10.69
C ILE A 276 7.69 -12.46 9.76
N MET A 277 7.77 -11.87 8.56
CA MET A 277 6.69 -11.97 7.59
C MET A 277 6.55 -13.41 7.09
N ARG A 278 5.31 -13.86 6.95
CA ARG A 278 5.02 -15.15 6.32
C ARG A 278 5.21 -15.03 4.80
N ALA A 279 5.81 -16.07 4.21
CA ALA A 279 5.78 -16.21 2.75
C ALA A 279 4.32 -16.31 2.30
N SER A 280 3.95 -15.59 1.25
CA SER A 280 2.69 -15.83 0.54
C SER A 280 2.85 -17.16 -0.21
N ASN A 281 2.07 -18.16 0.14
CA ASN A 281 1.96 -19.39 -0.65
C ASN A 281 1.24 -19.11 -1.96
#